data_ce95a721c2a00884ca27b759fb42e1c6
#
_entry.id   ce95a721c2a00884ca27b759fb42e1c6
#
_cell.length_a   1.000
_cell.length_b   1.000
_cell.length_c   1.000
_cell.angle_alpha   90.00
_cell.angle_beta   90.00
_cell.angle_gamma   90.00
#
_symmetry.space_group_name_H-M   'P 1'
#
loop_
_entity.id
_entity.type
_entity.pdbx_description
1 polymer ?
#
loop_
_entity_poly.entity_id
_entity_poly.type
_entity_poly.pdbx_seq_one_letter_code
_entity_poly.pdbx_strand_id
1 'polypeptide(L)'
;MKIKWDSFSVFEKSKFEKMNETDRFIYFLCKQFGSPYGWGKENPVTSDCSGAVCMSLYAATGLLIRTTADDLYKRVFTKINPRAGDIRAVFYLTKKDGRHGDRMVAAGTATHVAGFLDDGVILNSQEPYARVRRISDVSDWYQRNGYEVAVRGLNREALEKLTVEGKTVYDLDPEFNQFFETGA
;
A
#
# COMPACT_ATOMS: atom_id res chain seq x y z
N MET A 1 7.37 -11.89 -12.10
CA MET A 1 6.98 -10.52 -12.52
C MET A 1 8.12 -9.88 -13.29
N LYS A 2 7.81 -9.29 -14.42
CA LYS A 2 8.76 -8.41 -15.12
C LYS A 2 8.21 -6.99 -15.11
N ILE A 3 9.05 -6.03 -14.75
CA ILE A 3 8.72 -4.60 -14.82
C ILE A 3 8.94 -4.15 -16.27
N LYS A 4 8.00 -3.41 -16.82
CA LYS A 4 8.17 -2.77 -18.14
C LYS A 4 9.14 -1.60 -18.01
N TRP A 5 10.40 -1.87 -18.24
CA TRP A 5 11.48 -0.89 -18.08
C TRP A 5 11.46 0.23 -19.10
N ASP A 6 10.68 0.10 -20.18
CA ASP A 6 10.50 1.19 -21.17
C ASP A 6 9.89 2.46 -20.54
N SER A 7 9.17 2.29 -19.43
CA SER A 7 8.63 3.40 -18.64
C SER A 7 9.62 3.97 -17.60
N PHE A 8 10.84 3.43 -17.55
CA PHE A 8 11.89 3.82 -16.61
C PHE A 8 13.20 4.06 -17.33
N SER A 9 14.01 4.98 -16.84
CA SER A 9 15.35 5.16 -17.38
C SER A 9 16.25 3.95 -17.09
N VAL A 10 17.29 3.75 -17.88
CA VAL A 10 18.31 2.71 -17.66
C VAL A 10 18.94 2.84 -16.26
N PHE A 11 19.11 4.07 -15.79
CA PHE A 11 19.63 4.36 -14.46
C PHE A 11 18.67 3.88 -13.35
N GLU A 12 17.38 4.12 -13.50
CA GLU A 12 16.35 3.66 -12.54
C GLU A 12 16.30 2.14 -12.48
N LYS A 13 16.34 1.46 -13.62
CA LYS A 13 16.38 0.00 -13.69
C LYS A 13 17.58 -0.57 -12.92
N SER A 14 18.78 -0.09 -13.22
CA SER A 14 20.01 -0.57 -12.57
C SER A 14 20.02 -0.31 -11.06
N LYS A 15 19.44 0.81 -10.63
CA LYS A 15 19.30 1.14 -9.22
C LYS A 15 18.31 0.21 -8.53
N PHE A 16 17.13 0.01 -9.13
CA PHE A 16 16.07 -0.83 -8.60
C PHE A 16 16.51 -2.29 -8.42
N GLU A 17 17.24 -2.86 -9.37
CA GLU A 17 17.74 -4.23 -9.32
C GLU A 17 18.63 -4.49 -8.09
N LYS A 18 19.31 -3.46 -7.60
CA LYS A 18 20.19 -3.52 -6.41
C LYS A 18 19.47 -3.29 -5.08
N MET A 19 18.20 -2.85 -5.11
CA MET A 19 17.42 -2.57 -3.91
C MET A 19 16.98 -3.87 -3.23
N ASN A 20 16.97 -3.88 -1.90
CA ASN A 20 16.25 -4.88 -1.11
C ASN A 20 14.72 -4.68 -1.21
N GLU A 21 13.93 -5.60 -0.65
CA GLU A 21 12.46 -5.54 -0.72
C GLU A 21 11.89 -4.26 -0.09
N THR A 22 12.44 -3.81 1.03
CA THR A 22 11.96 -2.59 1.70
C THR A 22 12.23 -1.35 0.86
N ASP A 23 13.43 -1.24 0.28
CA ASP A 23 13.78 -0.13 -0.59
C ASP A 23 12.93 -0.13 -1.87
N ARG A 24 12.62 -1.31 -2.43
CA ARG A 24 11.71 -1.44 -3.57
C ARG A 24 10.28 -1.00 -3.23
N PHE A 25 9.79 -1.40 -2.06
CA PHE A 25 8.48 -0.97 -1.56
C PHE A 25 8.40 0.55 -1.44
N ILE A 26 9.37 1.17 -0.80
CA ILE A 26 9.47 2.63 -0.65
C ILE A 26 9.57 3.33 -2.01
N TYR A 27 10.40 2.80 -2.90
CA TYR A 27 10.56 3.35 -4.25
C TYR A 27 9.22 3.41 -5.01
N PHE A 28 8.44 2.32 -4.96
CA PHE A 28 7.14 2.28 -5.64
C PHE A 28 6.06 3.12 -4.94
N LEU A 29 6.11 3.25 -3.63
CA LEU A 29 5.29 4.24 -2.93
C LEU A 29 5.62 5.66 -3.42
N CYS A 30 6.90 6.01 -3.49
CA CYS A 30 7.33 7.33 -3.99
C CYS A 30 6.87 7.62 -5.42
N LYS A 31 6.83 6.60 -6.29
CA LYS A 31 6.34 6.73 -7.68
C LYS A 31 4.86 7.13 -7.76
N GLN A 32 4.09 6.91 -6.70
CA GLN A 32 2.68 7.30 -6.64
C GLN A 32 2.46 8.73 -6.14
N PHE A 33 3.51 9.44 -5.75
CA PHE A 33 3.39 10.84 -5.33
C PHE A 33 2.72 11.68 -6.42
N GLY A 34 1.65 12.39 -6.05
CA GLY A 34 0.87 13.21 -6.97
C GLY A 34 -0.17 12.44 -7.80
N SER A 35 -0.20 11.11 -7.74
CA SER A 35 -1.22 10.31 -8.43
C SER A 35 -2.61 10.62 -7.90
N PRO A 36 -3.61 10.85 -8.75
CA PRO A 36 -4.99 11.04 -8.33
C PRO A 36 -5.50 9.87 -7.47
N TYR A 37 -6.32 10.19 -6.48
CA TYR A 37 -7.02 9.18 -5.72
C TYR A 37 -8.17 8.58 -6.54
N GLY A 38 -8.25 7.26 -6.60
CA GLY A 38 -9.34 6.54 -7.26
C GLY A 38 -9.81 5.37 -6.40
N TRP A 39 -11.04 5.43 -5.94
CA TRP A 39 -11.64 4.37 -5.12
C TRP A 39 -11.60 3.02 -5.85
N GLY A 40 -11.08 1.98 -5.19
CA GLY A 40 -10.95 0.63 -5.74
C GLY A 40 -9.86 0.47 -6.79
N LYS A 41 -9.08 1.51 -7.07
CA LYS A 41 -7.97 1.48 -8.03
C LYS A 41 -6.67 1.02 -7.39
N GLU A 42 -5.86 0.32 -8.19
CA GLU A 42 -4.57 -0.24 -7.79
C GLU A 42 -3.60 -0.19 -8.96
N ASN A 43 -3.21 1.00 -9.35
CA ASN A 43 -2.21 1.20 -10.39
C ASN A 43 -1.36 2.44 -10.10
N PRO A 44 -0.18 2.60 -10.75
CA PRO A 44 0.72 3.71 -10.47
C PRO A 44 0.18 5.08 -10.86
N VAL A 45 -0.83 5.13 -11.71
CA VAL A 45 -1.44 6.40 -12.18
C VAL A 45 -2.57 6.83 -11.26
N THR A 46 -3.31 5.86 -10.71
CA THR A 46 -4.48 6.12 -9.87
C THR A 46 -4.60 4.99 -8.85
N SER A 47 -4.68 5.30 -7.57
CA SER A 47 -4.83 4.28 -6.51
C SER A 47 -5.67 4.80 -5.36
N ASP A 48 -6.37 3.88 -4.67
CA ASP A 48 -6.86 4.14 -3.32
C ASP A 48 -5.76 3.85 -2.28
N CYS A 49 -6.07 4.02 -1.01
CA CYS A 49 -5.10 3.83 0.07
C CYS A 49 -4.54 2.39 0.13
N SER A 50 -5.40 1.38 0.00
CA SER A 50 -5.01 -0.02 0.00
C SER A 50 -4.35 -0.42 -1.31
N GLY A 51 -4.82 0.08 -2.44
CA GLY A 51 -4.24 -0.14 -3.76
C GLY A 51 -2.80 0.35 -3.85
N ALA A 52 -2.52 1.53 -3.30
CA ALA A 52 -1.16 2.06 -3.22
C ALA A 52 -0.20 1.12 -2.50
N VAL A 53 -0.63 0.56 -1.37
CA VAL A 53 0.16 -0.39 -0.58
C VAL A 53 0.28 -1.75 -1.29
N CYS A 54 -0.82 -2.31 -1.80
CA CYS A 54 -0.83 -3.59 -2.51
C CYS A 54 0.09 -3.59 -3.73
N MET A 55 0.01 -2.53 -4.55
CA MET A 55 0.88 -2.38 -5.72
C MET A 55 2.36 -2.28 -5.32
N SER A 56 2.67 -1.52 -4.27
CA SER A 56 4.05 -1.39 -3.79
C SER A 56 4.59 -2.70 -3.21
N LEU A 57 3.75 -3.50 -2.53
CA LEU A 57 4.09 -4.86 -2.10
C LEU A 57 4.37 -5.76 -3.29
N TYR A 58 3.53 -5.72 -4.33
CA TYR A 58 3.75 -6.50 -5.55
C TYR A 58 5.08 -6.15 -6.22
N ALA A 59 5.37 -4.86 -6.38
CA ALA A 59 6.62 -4.40 -6.96
C ALA A 59 7.85 -4.83 -6.14
N ALA A 60 7.73 -4.85 -4.82
CA ALA A 60 8.80 -5.24 -3.92
C ALA A 60 9.05 -6.75 -3.89
N THR A 61 7.98 -7.52 -3.81
CA THR A 61 8.02 -8.93 -3.43
C THR A 61 7.71 -9.90 -4.58
N GLY A 62 7.07 -9.43 -5.65
CA GLY A 62 6.53 -10.26 -6.72
C GLY A 62 5.22 -10.99 -6.36
N LEU A 63 4.70 -10.80 -5.16
CA LEU A 63 3.48 -11.47 -4.67
C LEU A 63 2.27 -10.58 -4.89
N LEU A 64 1.37 -11.03 -5.74
CA LEU A 64 0.18 -10.28 -6.12
C LEU A 64 -0.94 -10.47 -5.11
N ILE A 65 -1.39 -9.37 -4.54
CA ILE A 65 -2.62 -9.31 -3.73
C ILE A 65 -3.47 -8.12 -4.15
N ARG A 66 -4.78 -8.24 -4.04
CA ARG A 66 -5.72 -7.13 -4.11
C ARG A 66 -6.70 -7.25 -2.95
N THR A 67 -6.58 -6.35 -1.98
CA THR A 67 -7.38 -6.43 -0.76
C THR A 67 -7.61 -5.06 -0.13
N THR A 68 -8.43 -5.03 0.92
CA THR A 68 -8.81 -3.80 1.64
C THR A 68 -7.78 -3.41 2.70
N ALA A 69 -7.89 -2.19 3.22
CA ALA A 69 -7.08 -1.76 4.37
C ALA A 69 -7.29 -2.66 5.60
N ASP A 70 -8.50 -3.16 5.81
CA ASP A 70 -8.83 -4.03 6.94
C ASP A 70 -8.18 -5.42 6.82
N ASP A 71 -8.22 -6.01 5.63
CA ASP A 71 -7.51 -7.27 5.38
C ASP A 71 -5.99 -7.12 5.44
N LEU A 72 -5.45 -6.03 4.91
CA LEU A 72 -4.04 -5.73 5.07
C LEU A 72 -3.65 -5.68 6.55
N TYR A 73 -4.45 -5.01 7.38
CA TYR A 73 -4.21 -4.92 8.82
C TYR A 73 -4.30 -6.28 9.53
N LYS A 74 -5.37 -7.04 9.28
CA LYS A 74 -5.67 -8.28 9.99
C LYS A 74 -4.85 -9.48 9.54
N ARG A 75 -4.44 -9.50 8.27
CA ARG A 75 -3.93 -10.71 7.63
C ARG A 75 -2.53 -10.56 7.05
N VAL A 76 -2.06 -9.35 6.72
CA VAL A 76 -0.79 -9.12 6.03
C VAL A 76 0.22 -8.40 6.92
N PHE A 77 -0.17 -7.28 7.50
CA PHE A 77 0.67 -6.48 8.40
C PHE A 77 0.43 -6.87 9.86
N THR A 78 0.78 -8.09 10.21
CA THR A 78 0.51 -8.65 11.55
C THR A 78 1.68 -8.50 12.53
N LYS A 79 2.85 -8.05 12.07
CA LYS A 79 4.04 -7.87 12.90
C LYS A 79 3.88 -6.65 13.80
N ILE A 80 3.80 -6.87 15.10
CA ILE A 80 3.73 -5.83 16.13
C ILE A 80 5.15 -5.28 16.37
N ASN A 81 5.28 -3.98 16.61
CA ASN A 81 6.55 -3.30 16.86
C ASN A 81 7.60 -3.54 15.75
N PRO A 82 7.29 -3.17 14.49
CA PRO A 82 8.24 -3.33 13.41
C PRO A 82 9.47 -2.44 13.63
N ARG A 83 10.63 -2.92 13.15
CA ARG A 83 11.91 -2.21 13.24
C ARG A 83 12.11 -1.27 12.05
N ALA A 84 13.03 -0.34 12.18
CA ALA A 84 13.57 0.36 11.02
C ALA A 84 14.13 -0.66 10.01
N GLY A 85 13.82 -0.51 8.73
CA GLY A 85 14.18 -1.47 7.68
C GLY A 85 13.12 -2.55 7.39
N ASP A 86 12.11 -2.74 8.23
CA ASP A 86 10.94 -3.54 7.87
C ASP A 86 10.03 -2.75 6.89
N ILE A 87 9.32 -3.47 6.02
CA ILE A 87 8.17 -2.89 5.29
C ILE A 87 7.07 -2.60 6.31
N ARG A 88 6.68 -1.33 6.44
CA ARG A 88 5.75 -0.84 7.47
C ARG A 88 4.57 -0.10 6.87
N ALA A 89 3.44 -0.19 7.55
CA ALA A 89 2.26 0.62 7.25
C ALA A 89 1.60 1.12 8.55
N VAL A 90 0.94 2.26 8.46
CA VAL A 90 0.07 2.79 9.50
C VAL A 90 -1.38 2.58 9.10
N PHE A 91 -2.19 2.16 10.05
CA PHE A 91 -3.62 1.86 9.88
C PHE A 91 -4.44 2.75 10.80
N TYR A 92 -5.60 3.15 10.32
CA TYR A 92 -6.55 3.98 11.05
C TYR A 92 -7.84 3.19 11.22
N LEU A 93 -8.09 2.79 12.49
CA LEU A 93 -9.18 1.89 12.86
C LEU A 93 -10.32 2.67 13.52
N THR A 94 -11.55 2.34 13.19
CA THR A 94 -12.73 2.92 13.85
C THR A 94 -12.80 2.50 15.32
N LYS A 95 -13.08 3.45 16.21
CA LYS A 95 -13.30 3.13 17.64
C LYS A 95 -14.71 2.66 17.97
N LYS A 96 -15.66 2.90 17.07
CA LYS A 96 -17.09 2.59 17.26
C LYS A 96 -17.65 2.04 15.95
N ASP A 97 -18.72 1.27 16.09
CA ASP A 97 -19.56 0.94 14.95
C ASP A 97 -20.12 2.21 14.32
N GLY A 98 -20.16 2.26 13.01
CA GLY A 98 -20.62 3.45 12.33
C GLY A 98 -20.55 3.38 10.83
N ARG A 99 -20.90 4.48 10.19
CA ARG A 99 -20.87 4.61 8.74
C ARG A 99 -19.52 5.16 8.27
N HIS A 100 -18.94 4.51 7.28
CA HIS A 100 -17.77 4.99 6.57
C HIS A 100 -18.05 5.00 5.06
N GLY A 101 -18.23 6.17 4.49
CA GLY A 101 -18.81 6.31 3.14
C GLY A 101 -20.21 5.68 3.11
N ASP A 102 -20.45 4.78 2.19
CA ASP A 102 -21.74 4.07 2.02
C ASP A 102 -21.83 2.74 2.79
N ARG A 103 -20.81 2.39 3.59
CA ARG A 103 -20.76 1.10 4.29
C ARG A 103 -20.86 1.27 5.78
N MET A 104 -21.57 0.34 6.43
CA MET A 104 -21.46 0.15 7.88
C MET A 104 -20.20 -0.64 8.20
N VAL A 105 -19.43 -0.18 9.16
CA VAL A 105 -18.21 -0.82 9.64
C VAL A 105 -18.27 -1.00 11.15
N ALA A 106 -17.76 -2.12 11.62
CA ALA A 106 -17.64 -2.40 13.06
C ALA A 106 -16.46 -1.66 13.67
N ALA A 107 -16.50 -1.45 14.97
CA ALA A 107 -15.35 -1.00 15.74
C ALA A 107 -14.13 -1.91 15.49
N GLY A 108 -12.94 -1.32 15.40
CA GLY A 108 -11.70 -2.02 15.08
C GLY A 108 -11.48 -2.31 13.60
N THR A 109 -12.36 -1.83 12.72
CA THR A 109 -12.15 -1.95 11.25
C THR A 109 -11.14 -0.91 10.78
N ALA A 110 -10.10 -1.34 10.09
CA ALA A 110 -9.15 -0.43 9.45
C ALA A 110 -9.77 0.12 8.16
N THR A 111 -10.11 1.40 8.17
CA THR A 111 -10.76 2.08 7.03
C THR A 111 -9.78 2.83 6.14
N HIS A 112 -8.55 3.01 6.62
CA HIS A 112 -7.50 3.67 5.87
C HIS A 112 -6.12 3.09 6.21
N VAL A 113 -5.21 3.15 5.25
CA VAL A 113 -3.82 2.70 5.37
C VAL A 113 -2.88 3.64 4.63
N ALA A 114 -1.67 3.83 5.17
CA ALA A 114 -0.59 4.51 4.45
C ALA A 114 0.74 3.77 4.65
N GLY A 115 1.56 3.72 3.61
CA GLY A 115 2.87 3.09 3.66
C GLY A 115 3.95 4.04 4.18
N PHE A 116 4.89 3.52 4.98
CA PHE A 116 6.05 4.29 5.43
C PHE A 116 7.07 4.47 4.32
N LEU A 117 7.57 5.69 4.20
CA LEU A 117 8.73 6.04 3.38
C LEU A 117 10.00 6.10 4.22
N ASP A 118 9.87 6.56 5.47
CA ASP A 118 10.93 6.68 6.46
C ASP A 118 10.31 6.75 7.87
N ASP A 119 11.13 6.86 8.92
CA ASP A 119 10.65 7.09 10.27
C ASP A 119 9.90 8.44 10.34
N GLY A 120 8.64 8.38 10.69
CA GLY A 120 7.79 9.57 10.79
C GLY A 120 7.22 10.11 9.47
N VAL A 121 7.54 9.51 8.31
CA VAL A 121 7.09 9.97 6.99
C VAL A 121 6.35 8.87 6.25
N ILE A 122 5.18 9.18 5.72
CA ILE A 122 4.30 8.24 5.00
C ILE A 122 3.91 8.77 3.63
N LEU A 123 3.62 7.86 2.69
CA LEU A 123 2.80 8.19 1.53
C LEU A 123 1.35 7.90 1.88
N ASN A 124 0.55 8.96 1.87
CA ASN A 124 -0.88 8.94 2.17
C ASN A 124 -1.66 9.13 0.86
N SER A 125 -2.19 8.02 0.30
CA SER A 125 -3.12 8.07 -0.83
C SER A 125 -4.52 8.33 -0.31
N GLN A 126 -4.98 9.56 -0.46
CA GLN A 126 -6.27 10.07 -0.02
C GLN A 126 -6.69 11.21 -0.96
N GLU A 127 -8.00 11.41 -1.13
CA GLU A 127 -8.50 12.50 -1.97
C GLU A 127 -7.83 13.85 -1.66
N PRO A 128 -7.51 14.61 -2.70
CA PRO A 128 -7.70 14.33 -4.13
C PRO A 128 -6.54 13.55 -4.78
N TYR A 129 -5.41 13.37 -4.12
CA TYR A 129 -4.23 12.70 -4.65
C TYR A 129 -3.26 12.22 -3.55
N ALA A 130 -2.39 11.28 -3.91
CA ALA A 130 -1.36 10.74 -3.02
C ALA A 130 -0.30 11.80 -2.65
N ARG A 131 0.01 11.93 -1.37
CA ARG A 131 0.92 12.94 -0.80
C ARG A 131 1.87 12.35 0.21
N VAL A 132 3.08 12.89 0.24
CA VAL A 132 4.02 12.67 1.35
C VAL A 132 3.57 13.53 2.54
N ARG A 133 3.41 12.91 3.70
CA ARG A 133 2.95 13.56 4.93
C ARG A 133 3.76 13.09 6.15
N ARG A 134 3.83 13.91 7.17
CA ARG A 134 4.27 13.45 8.49
C ARG A 134 3.18 12.57 9.10
N ILE A 135 3.57 11.43 9.65
CA ILE A 135 2.63 10.52 10.30
C ILE A 135 1.91 11.20 11.47
N SER A 136 2.59 12.07 12.22
CA SER A 136 2.00 12.85 13.32
C SER A 136 0.77 13.62 12.86
N ASP A 137 0.91 14.40 11.78
CA ASP A 137 -0.15 15.29 11.30
C ASP A 137 -1.40 14.51 10.87
N VAL A 138 -1.19 13.38 10.19
CA VAL A 138 -2.29 12.50 9.74
C VAL A 138 -2.90 11.77 10.93
N SER A 139 -2.09 11.23 11.82
CA SER A 139 -2.56 10.49 12.99
C SER A 139 -3.33 11.38 13.97
N ASP A 140 -2.88 12.59 14.21
CA ASP A 140 -3.57 13.57 15.07
C ASP A 140 -4.97 13.91 14.52
N TRP A 141 -5.09 14.02 13.19
CA TRP A 141 -6.39 14.25 12.56
C TRP A 141 -7.32 13.04 12.77
N TYR A 142 -6.84 11.82 12.50
CA TYR A 142 -7.63 10.61 12.66
C TYR A 142 -8.03 10.38 14.12
N GLN A 143 -7.12 10.57 15.08
CA GLN A 143 -7.41 10.40 16.52
C GLN A 143 -8.49 11.36 17.00
N ARG A 144 -8.43 12.63 16.58
CA ARG A 144 -9.46 13.65 16.90
C ARG A 144 -10.82 13.30 16.27
N ASN A 145 -10.84 12.55 15.17
CA ASN A 145 -12.06 12.10 14.51
C ASN A 145 -12.50 10.68 14.93
N GLY A 146 -12.01 10.18 16.04
CA GLY A 146 -12.51 8.94 16.64
C GLY A 146 -11.90 7.66 16.09
N TYR A 147 -10.67 7.72 15.59
CA TYR A 147 -9.92 6.55 15.14
C TYR A 147 -8.81 6.18 16.11
N GLU A 148 -8.48 4.91 16.12
CA GLU A 148 -7.25 4.37 16.70
C GLU A 148 -6.17 4.32 15.61
N VAL A 149 -4.91 4.51 15.99
CA VAL A 149 -3.77 4.45 15.09
C VAL A 149 -2.90 3.25 15.44
N ALA A 150 -2.64 2.40 14.47
CA ALA A 150 -1.81 1.22 14.64
C ALA A 150 -0.70 1.15 13.58
N VAL A 151 0.54 1.08 14.01
CA VAL A 151 1.69 0.81 13.14
C VAL A 151 1.95 -0.69 13.14
N ARG A 152 2.12 -1.27 11.94
CA ARG A 152 2.37 -2.71 11.76
C ARG A 152 3.45 -2.93 10.70
N GLY A 153 4.19 -4.01 10.85
CA GLY A 153 5.15 -4.52 9.89
C GLY A 153 4.59 -5.67 9.06
N LEU A 154 5.11 -5.80 7.85
CA LEU A 154 4.78 -6.89 6.93
C LEU A 154 5.13 -8.25 7.56
N ASN A 155 4.19 -9.18 7.50
CA ASN A 155 4.42 -10.60 7.71
C ASN A 155 4.51 -11.28 6.34
N ARG A 156 5.71 -11.65 5.93
CA ARG A 156 5.98 -12.23 4.61
C ARG A 156 5.23 -13.55 4.39
N GLU A 157 5.23 -14.44 5.38
CA GLU A 157 4.54 -15.73 5.28
C GLU A 157 3.02 -15.55 5.15
N ALA A 158 2.47 -14.56 5.82
CA ALA A 158 1.06 -14.23 5.72
C ALA A 158 0.72 -13.67 4.32
N LEU A 159 1.59 -12.85 3.74
CA LEU A 159 1.44 -12.34 2.39
C LEU A 159 1.46 -13.49 1.36
N GLU A 160 2.37 -14.43 1.48
CA GLU A 160 2.47 -15.60 0.59
C GLU A 160 1.20 -16.44 0.58
N LYS A 161 0.57 -16.62 1.75
CA LYS A 161 -0.70 -17.36 1.87
C LYS A 161 -1.90 -16.65 1.24
N LEU A 162 -1.81 -15.34 1.02
CA LEU A 162 -2.86 -14.52 0.45
C LEU A 162 -2.65 -14.20 -1.03
N THR A 163 -1.50 -14.57 -1.58
CA THR A 163 -1.22 -14.38 -3.00
C THR A 163 -2.31 -14.98 -3.86
N VAL A 164 -2.81 -14.23 -4.82
CA VAL A 164 -3.90 -14.66 -5.71
C VAL A 164 -3.32 -15.59 -6.75
N GLU A 165 -3.59 -16.90 -6.60
CA GLU A 165 -3.19 -17.90 -7.58
C GLU A 165 -4.06 -17.82 -8.84
N GLY A 166 -3.43 -18.03 -9.99
CA GLY A 166 -4.12 -18.13 -11.28
C GLY A 166 -4.72 -16.84 -11.82
N LYS A 167 -4.51 -15.71 -11.15
CA LYS A 167 -4.87 -14.38 -11.67
C LYS A 167 -3.63 -13.60 -12.07
N THR A 168 -3.75 -12.84 -13.13
CA THR A 168 -2.73 -11.86 -13.54
C THR A 168 -3.06 -10.50 -12.95
N VAL A 169 -2.07 -9.60 -12.95
CA VAL A 169 -2.31 -8.19 -12.57
C VAL A 169 -3.40 -7.58 -13.47
N TYR A 170 -3.44 -7.97 -14.74
CA TYR A 170 -4.43 -7.53 -15.70
C TYR A 170 -5.87 -7.86 -15.29
N ASP A 171 -6.09 -9.05 -14.68
CA ASP A 171 -7.42 -9.45 -14.21
C ASP A 171 -7.89 -8.63 -13.00
N LEU A 172 -6.96 -8.05 -12.26
CA LEU A 172 -7.27 -7.21 -11.10
C LEU A 172 -7.44 -5.74 -11.47
N ASP A 173 -6.55 -5.20 -12.29
CA ASP A 173 -6.61 -3.85 -12.81
C ASP A 173 -5.91 -3.76 -14.17
N PRO A 174 -6.66 -3.64 -15.27
CA PRO A 174 -6.08 -3.57 -16.63
C PRO A 174 -5.10 -2.41 -16.83
N GLU A 175 -5.24 -1.32 -16.09
CA GLU A 175 -4.34 -0.17 -16.18
C GLU A 175 -2.96 -0.45 -15.57
N PHE A 176 -2.84 -1.49 -14.75
CA PHE A 176 -1.59 -1.92 -14.13
C PHE A 176 -0.53 -2.33 -15.16
N ASN A 177 -0.95 -2.78 -16.33
CA ASN A 177 -0.08 -3.22 -17.42
C ASN A 177 0.86 -2.18 -17.97
N GLN A 178 0.65 -0.91 -17.67
CA GLN A 178 1.56 0.15 -18.14
C GLN A 178 2.98 -0.01 -17.56
N PHE A 179 3.11 -0.70 -16.41
CA PHE A 179 4.37 -0.77 -15.67
C PHE A 179 4.91 -2.19 -15.46
N PHE A 180 4.05 -3.21 -15.63
CA PHE A 180 4.43 -4.60 -15.39
C PHE A 180 4.07 -5.47 -16.58
N GLU A 181 4.99 -6.38 -16.93
CA GLU A 181 4.69 -7.43 -17.91
C GLU A 181 3.93 -8.54 -17.19
N THR A 182 2.77 -8.88 -17.71
CA THR A 182 2.10 -10.13 -17.36
C THR A 182 2.93 -11.25 -17.94
N GLY A 183 3.57 -12.05 -17.10
CA GLY A 183 4.30 -13.22 -17.57
C GLY A 183 3.34 -14.16 -18.30
N ALA A 184 3.72 -14.57 -19.49
CA ALA A 184 3.17 -15.73 -20.18
C ALA A 184 3.64 -16.99 -19.44
#